data_a5a7a5eda32e66f459a289a2e7499de9
#
_entry.id   a5a7a5eda32e66f459a289a2e7499de9
#
_cell.length_a   1.000
_cell.length_b   1.000
_cell.length_c   1.000
_cell.angle_alpha   90.00
_cell.angle_beta   90.00
_cell.angle_gamma   90.00
#
_symmetry.space_group_name_H-M   'P 1'
#
loop_
_entity.id
_entity.type
_entity.pdbx_description
1 polymer ?
#
loop_
_entity_poly.entity_id
_entity_poly.type
_entity_poly.pdbx_seq_one_letter_code
_entity_poly.pdbx_strand_id
1 'polypeptide(L)'
;MKQEDLPTTAFDLISSKWRGKIAISNASDTDGFVPWVSALRLTLGDELSKTFLLKLKENQIKILAEQTDIRKAVGRGEFALGLINNYYVYLQRHESDPAVRNVGILYHDQGPFQLGTLLNSTGAAIVKGAANLENAQRFLDFLVSEQAQQLFAELNFEYPLLPSVPILPEVREDLPTGGLGGLKQLPISPADLGKELEETQKLLEEVGWF
;
A
#
# COMPACT_ATOMS: atom_id res chain seq x y z
N MET A 1 7.85 19.14 3.23
CA MET A 1 9.24 18.63 3.30
C MET A 1 9.89 18.82 1.96
N LYS A 2 11.23 18.95 1.90
CA LYS A 2 11.96 18.94 0.64
C LYS A 2 12.15 17.48 0.18
N GLN A 3 12.22 17.25 -1.14
CA GLN A 3 12.38 15.90 -1.70
C GLN A 3 13.66 15.21 -1.22
N GLU A 4 14.77 15.95 -1.08
CA GLU A 4 16.06 15.48 -0.57
C GLU A 4 16.03 14.99 0.88
N ASP A 5 14.98 15.37 1.61
CA ASP A 5 14.76 15.00 3.01
C ASP A 5 13.93 13.72 3.18
N LEU A 6 13.28 13.24 2.13
CA LEU A 6 12.39 12.08 2.18
C LEU A 6 13.18 10.75 2.29
N PRO A 7 12.58 9.70 2.88
CA PRO A 7 13.18 8.38 2.86
C PRO A 7 13.25 7.86 1.41
N THR A 8 14.32 7.20 1.05
CA THR A 8 14.49 6.60 -0.29
C THR A 8 14.20 5.11 -0.29
N THR A 9 14.34 4.47 0.87
CA THR A 9 14.07 3.04 1.08
C THR A 9 13.15 2.84 2.27
N ALA A 10 12.49 1.69 2.34
CA ALA A 10 11.75 1.26 3.53
C ALA A 10 12.65 1.25 4.78
N PHE A 11 13.94 0.91 4.64
CA PHE A 11 14.88 0.86 5.75
C PHE A 11 15.21 2.23 6.34
N ASP A 12 15.07 3.31 5.60
CA ASP A 12 15.28 4.67 6.13
C ASP A 12 14.28 5.02 7.22
N LEU A 13 13.12 4.33 7.28
CA LEU A 13 12.07 4.56 8.27
C LEU A 13 12.52 4.28 9.71
N ILE A 14 13.57 3.48 9.91
CA ILE A 14 14.14 3.23 11.24
C ILE A 14 15.14 4.31 11.69
N SER A 15 15.46 5.28 10.83
CA SER A 15 16.32 6.40 11.18
C SER A 15 15.70 7.26 12.28
N SER A 16 16.53 7.73 13.21
CA SER A 16 16.11 8.65 14.29
C SER A 16 15.48 9.96 13.80
N LYS A 17 15.75 10.36 12.55
CA LYS A 17 15.09 11.49 11.86
C LYS A 17 13.57 11.35 11.86
N TRP A 18 13.07 10.12 11.76
CA TRP A 18 11.65 9.77 11.64
C TRP A 18 11.00 9.35 12.96
N ARG A 19 11.75 9.39 14.07
CA ARG A 19 11.23 8.95 15.37
C ARG A 19 9.95 9.69 15.76
N GLY A 20 8.89 8.91 16.00
CA GLY A 20 7.56 9.42 16.37
C GLY A 20 6.83 10.18 15.26
N LYS A 21 7.31 10.14 14.02
CA LYS A 21 6.76 10.91 12.89
C LYS A 21 6.07 10.07 11.83
N ILE A 22 5.96 8.77 12.04
CA ILE A 22 5.39 7.84 11.07
C ILE A 22 4.11 7.23 11.64
N ALA A 23 3.07 7.16 10.83
CA ALA A 23 1.86 6.40 11.10
C ALA A 23 1.75 5.20 10.17
N ILE A 24 1.24 4.08 10.70
CA ILE A 24 0.99 2.84 9.97
C ILE A 24 -0.26 2.17 10.51
N SER A 25 -0.91 1.30 9.75
CA SER A 25 -2.03 0.51 10.20
C SER A 25 -1.60 -0.67 11.09
N ASN A 26 -2.54 -1.22 11.83
CA ASN A 26 -2.33 -2.39 12.67
C ASN A 26 -2.31 -3.69 11.85
N ALA A 27 -2.08 -4.82 12.52
CA ALA A 27 -2.00 -6.14 11.89
C ALA A 27 -3.36 -6.69 11.40
N SER A 28 -4.47 -6.02 11.64
CA SER A 28 -5.76 -6.35 11.01
C SER A 28 -5.93 -5.78 9.61
N ASP A 29 -5.02 -4.87 9.18
CA ASP A 29 -4.98 -4.35 7.82
C ASP A 29 -4.39 -5.39 6.85
N THR A 30 -5.23 -6.33 6.43
CA THR A 30 -4.87 -7.38 5.47
C THR A 30 -4.82 -6.87 4.02
N ASP A 31 -5.10 -5.59 3.80
CA ASP A 31 -5.14 -4.94 2.49
C ASP A 31 -3.87 -4.12 2.19
N GLY A 32 -3.25 -3.54 3.21
CA GLY A 32 -2.04 -2.71 3.07
C GLY A 32 -0.84 -3.23 3.86
N PHE A 33 -0.92 -3.16 5.18
CA PHE A 33 0.24 -3.44 6.04
C PHE A 33 0.68 -4.90 6.04
N VAL A 34 -0.26 -5.84 6.19
CA VAL A 34 0.09 -7.27 6.25
C VAL A 34 0.71 -7.76 4.94
N PRO A 35 0.18 -7.45 3.74
CA PRO A 35 0.84 -7.79 2.48
C PRO A 35 2.25 -7.19 2.34
N TRP A 36 2.46 -5.96 2.83
CA TRP A 36 3.78 -5.34 2.83
C TRP A 36 4.77 -6.10 3.71
N VAL A 37 4.36 -6.54 4.91
CA VAL A 37 5.19 -7.38 5.79
C VAL A 37 5.44 -8.76 5.17
N SER A 38 4.43 -9.37 4.53
CA SER A 38 4.62 -10.63 3.78
C SER A 38 5.67 -10.46 2.68
N ALA A 39 5.63 -9.34 1.96
CA ALA A 39 6.63 -9.05 0.93
C ALA A 39 8.04 -8.86 1.50
N LEU A 40 8.19 -8.23 2.66
CA LEU A 40 9.47 -8.13 3.36
C LEU A 40 9.99 -9.52 3.75
N ARG A 41 9.13 -10.38 4.32
CA ARG A 41 9.50 -11.75 4.69
C ARG A 41 9.97 -12.56 3.49
N LEU A 42 9.25 -12.54 2.39
CA LEU A 42 9.61 -13.21 1.15
C LEU A 42 10.94 -12.72 0.56
N THR A 43 11.27 -11.44 0.76
CA THR A 43 12.46 -10.82 0.18
C THR A 43 13.68 -10.95 1.07
N LEU A 44 13.53 -10.80 2.39
CA LEU A 44 14.61 -10.68 3.37
C LEU A 44 14.74 -11.90 4.29
N GLY A 45 13.68 -12.72 4.36
CA GLY A 45 13.53 -13.75 5.38
C GLY A 45 12.96 -13.22 6.70
N ASP A 46 12.50 -14.15 7.53
CA ASP A 46 11.77 -13.84 8.77
C ASP A 46 12.61 -13.08 9.79
N GLU A 47 13.86 -13.49 10.02
CA GLU A 47 14.72 -12.88 11.04
C GLU A 47 15.05 -11.40 10.76
N LEU A 48 15.35 -11.05 9.51
CA LEU A 48 15.61 -9.67 9.15
C LEU A 48 14.32 -8.83 9.18
N SER A 49 13.22 -9.40 8.74
CA SER A 49 11.91 -8.74 8.79
C SER A 49 11.48 -8.48 10.22
N LYS A 50 11.63 -9.46 11.12
CA LYS A 50 11.39 -9.32 12.55
C LYS A 50 12.25 -8.21 13.16
N THR A 51 13.55 -8.22 12.88
CA THR A 51 14.47 -7.21 13.36
C THR A 51 14.07 -5.82 12.89
N PHE A 52 13.68 -5.68 11.63
CA PHE A 52 13.21 -4.42 11.07
C PHE A 52 11.93 -3.91 11.75
N LEU A 53 10.93 -4.78 11.94
CA LEU A 53 9.68 -4.43 12.62
C LEU A 53 9.91 -3.99 14.08
N LEU A 54 10.80 -4.67 14.80
CA LEU A 54 11.17 -4.26 16.16
C LEU A 54 11.83 -2.88 16.17
N LYS A 55 12.72 -2.59 15.22
CA LYS A 55 13.34 -1.26 15.09
C LYS A 55 12.33 -0.17 14.72
N LEU A 56 11.31 -0.47 13.92
CA LEU A 56 10.22 0.46 13.67
C LEU A 56 9.47 0.80 14.98
N LYS A 57 9.21 -0.18 15.84
CA LYS A 57 8.60 0.06 17.17
C LYS A 57 9.51 0.90 18.07
N GLU A 58 10.81 0.59 18.13
CA GLU A 58 11.80 1.40 18.86
C GLU A 58 11.84 2.84 18.35
N ASN A 59 11.58 3.03 17.05
CA ASN A 59 11.47 4.35 16.42
C ASN A 59 10.13 5.05 16.70
N GLN A 60 9.31 4.48 17.60
CA GLN A 60 8.04 5.07 18.06
C GLN A 60 7.04 5.32 16.93
N ILE A 61 6.97 4.40 15.98
CA ILE A 61 5.96 4.46 14.94
C ILE A 61 4.56 4.42 15.57
N LYS A 62 3.63 5.21 15.06
CA LYS A 62 2.25 5.24 15.55
C LYS A 62 1.39 4.24 14.78
N ILE A 63 0.78 3.32 15.49
CA ILE A 63 -0.19 2.38 14.93
C ILE A 63 -1.59 3.01 15.04
N LEU A 64 -2.29 3.12 13.91
CA LEU A 64 -3.66 3.59 13.80
C LEU A 64 -4.57 2.46 13.30
N ALA A 65 -5.89 2.60 13.48
CA ALA A 65 -6.83 1.54 13.18
C ALA A 65 -6.93 1.27 11.67
N GLU A 66 -7.01 2.33 10.86
CA GLU A 66 -7.30 2.24 9.43
C GLU A 66 -6.43 3.18 8.60
N GLN A 67 -6.26 2.87 7.32
CA GLN A 67 -5.51 3.71 6.38
C GLN A 67 -6.17 5.09 6.19
N THR A 68 -7.50 5.18 6.33
CA THR A 68 -8.24 6.45 6.33
C THR A 68 -7.81 7.36 7.48
N ASP A 69 -7.56 6.80 8.68
CA ASP A 69 -7.08 7.59 9.81
C ASP A 69 -5.65 8.09 9.57
N ILE A 70 -4.81 7.24 8.97
CA ILE A 70 -3.43 7.59 8.62
C ILE A 70 -3.41 8.76 7.63
N ARG A 71 -4.15 8.67 6.51
CA ARG A 71 -4.16 9.73 5.51
C ARG A 71 -4.63 11.06 6.07
N LYS A 72 -5.66 11.04 6.93
CA LYS A 72 -6.18 12.24 7.59
C LYS A 72 -5.18 12.84 8.58
N ALA A 73 -4.53 12.00 9.39
CA ALA A 73 -3.53 12.45 10.36
C ALA A 73 -2.30 13.07 9.66
N VAL A 74 -1.82 12.46 8.57
CA VAL A 74 -0.75 13.05 7.74
C VAL A 74 -1.23 14.35 7.09
N GLY A 75 -2.44 14.40 6.55
CA GLY A 75 -3.02 15.60 5.94
C GLY A 75 -3.12 16.77 6.92
N ARG A 76 -3.42 16.51 8.20
CA ARG A 76 -3.42 17.50 9.28
C ARG A 76 -2.03 17.87 9.80
N GLY A 77 -0.98 17.18 9.33
CA GLY A 77 0.39 17.40 9.78
C GLY A 77 0.73 16.78 11.15
N GLU A 78 -0.08 15.88 11.67
CA GLU A 78 0.18 15.14 12.92
C GLU A 78 1.37 14.19 12.75
N PHE A 79 1.52 13.61 11.57
CA PHE A 79 2.65 12.78 11.18
C PHE A 79 3.28 13.29 9.89
N ALA A 80 4.57 13.05 9.73
CA ALA A 80 5.31 13.42 8.53
C ALA A 80 5.13 12.41 7.39
N LEU A 81 4.94 11.13 7.74
CA LEU A 81 4.80 10.00 6.82
C LEU A 81 3.66 9.09 7.25
N GLY A 82 3.00 8.49 6.27
CA GLY A 82 2.03 7.42 6.46
C GLY A 82 2.30 6.28 5.48
N LEU A 83 2.24 5.03 5.95
CA LEU A 83 2.28 3.85 5.07
C LEU A 83 0.85 3.44 4.77
N ILE A 84 0.45 3.63 3.52
CA ILE A 84 -0.92 3.38 3.03
C ILE A 84 -0.89 2.97 1.56
N ASN A 85 -1.99 2.43 1.07
CA ASN A 85 -2.18 2.23 -0.36
C ASN A 85 -2.23 3.58 -1.10
N ASN A 86 -1.71 3.61 -2.31
CA ASN A 86 -1.55 4.86 -3.09
C ASN A 86 -2.85 5.61 -3.34
N TYR A 87 -3.96 4.93 -3.59
CA TYR A 87 -5.25 5.58 -3.89
C TYR A 87 -5.78 6.44 -2.74
N TYR A 88 -5.43 6.16 -1.49
CA TYR A 88 -5.78 7.01 -0.34
C TYR A 88 -5.19 8.42 -0.43
N VAL A 89 -4.04 8.59 -1.11
CA VAL A 89 -3.46 9.92 -1.33
C VAL A 89 -4.37 10.75 -2.23
N TYR A 90 -4.88 10.17 -3.30
CA TYR A 90 -5.79 10.85 -4.23
C TYR A 90 -7.14 11.14 -3.57
N LEU A 91 -7.72 10.19 -2.85
CA LEU A 91 -8.91 10.43 -2.05
C LEU A 91 -8.71 11.59 -1.06
N GLN A 92 -7.52 11.71 -0.47
CA GLN A 92 -7.18 12.81 0.45
C GLN A 92 -7.12 14.16 -0.28
N ARG A 93 -6.58 14.21 -1.48
CA ARG A 93 -6.52 15.43 -2.31
C ARG A 93 -7.91 15.95 -2.70
N HIS A 94 -8.88 15.05 -2.78
CA HIS A 94 -10.28 15.37 -3.12
C HIS A 94 -11.18 15.59 -1.89
N GLU A 95 -10.64 15.57 -0.67
CA GLU A 95 -11.42 15.90 0.53
C GLU A 95 -11.97 17.33 0.46
N SER A 96 -13.13 17.52 1.08
CA SER A 96 -13.79 18.83 1.14
C SER A 96 -13.03 19.84 2.01
N ASP A 97 -12.36 19.36 3.07
CA ASP A 97 -11.53 20.21 3.94
C ASP A 97 -10.16 20.50 3.29
N PRO A 98 -9.86 21.73 2.89
CA PRO A 98 -8.60 22.07 2.27
C PRO A 98 -7.38 21.90 3.21
N ALA A 99 -7.59 21.94 4.53
CA ALA A 99 -6.49 21.77 5.50
C ALA A 99 -5.88 20.37 5.47
N VAL A 100 -6.63 19.36 5.02
CA VAL A 100 -6.18 17.97 4.97
C VAL A 100 -5.77 17.50 3.57
N ARG A 101 -5.80 18.37 2.55
CA ARG A 101 -5.46 18.00 1.15
C ARG A 101 -3.96 17.98 0.85
N ASN A 102 -3.13 18.59 1.70
CA ASN A 102 -1.72 18.83 1.40
C ASN A 102 -0.86 17.60 1.65
N VAL A 103 -1.08 16.54 0.86
CA VAL A 103 -0.33 15.29 0.90
C VAL A 103 0.36 15.01 -0.44
N GLY A 104 1.59 14.51 -0.37
CA GLY A 104 2.32 13.97 -1.51
C GLY A 104 2.38 12.44 -1.45
N ILE A 105 2.75 11.82 -2.56
CA ILE A 105 3.01 10.39 -2.63
C ILE A 105 4.51 10.14 -2.80
N LEU A 106 4.99 9.05 -2.22
CA LEU A 106 6.37 8.60 -2.35
C LEU A 106 6.38 7.10 -2.65
N TYR A 107 6.89 6.75 -3.82
CA TYR A 107 7.24 5.38 -4.16
C TYR A 107 8.69 5.13 -3.71
N HIS A 108 8.85 4.40 -2.62
CA HIS A 108 10.17 4.09 -2.08
C HIS A 108 10.88 2.98 -2.89
N ASP A 109 12.17 2.79 -2.64
CA ASP A 109 12.96 1.67 -3.19
C ASP A 109 13.05 1.65 -4.73
N GLN A 110 13.13 2.82 -5.36
CA GLN A 110 13.18 2.95 -6.82
C GLN A 110 14.61 2.98 -7.41
N GLY A 111 15.63 2.97 -6.56
CA GLY A 111 17.04 2.98 -7.00
C GLY A 111 17.54 1.62 -7.56
N PRO A 112 18.70 1.60 -8.24
CA PRO A 112 19.21 0.40 -8.94
C PRO A 112 19.37 -0.84 -8.05
N PHE A 113 19.79 -0.67 -6.79
CA PHE A 113 20.05 -1.75 -5.83
C PHE A 113 19.02 -1.81 -4.69
N GLN A 114 17.90 -1.13 -4.84
CA GLN A 114 16.81 -1.12 -3.87
C GLN A 114 15.77 -2.19 -4.22
N LEU A 115 14.89 -2.51 -3.26
CA LEU A 115 13.97 -3.64 -3.37
C LEU A 115 12.89 -3.46 -4.44
N GLY A 116 12.35 -2.27 -4.56
CA GLY A 116 11.13 -1.97 -5.32
C GLY A 116 9.92 -1.82 -4.39
N THR A 117 8.87 -1.23 -4.93
CA THR A 117 7.59 -1.05 -4.23
C THR A 117 6.72 -2.31 -4.41
N LEU A 118 5.99 -2.70 -3.37
CA LEU A 118 4.98 -3.74 -3.52
C LEU A 118 3.81 -3.20 -4.35
N LEU A 119 3.48 -3.90 -5.43
CA LEU A 119 2.25 -3.70 -6.17
C LEU A 119 1.28 -4.83 -5.81
N ASN A 120 0.24 -4.50 -5.07
CA ASN A 120 -0.81 -5.44 -4.68
C ASN A 120 -2.03 -5.29 -5.57
N SER A 121 -2.87 -6.31 -5.65
CA SER A 121 -4.09 -6.34 -6.47
C SER A 121 -5.31 -6.52 -5.61
N THR A 122 -6.36 -5.75 -5.90
CA THR A 122 -7.70 -6.04 -5.39
C THR A 122 -8.21 -7.33 -6.01
N GLY A 123 -8.79 -8.22 -5.20
CA GLY A 123 -9.29 -9.51 -5.63
C GLY A 123 -10.77 -9.69 -5.36
N ALA A 124 -11.44 -10.48 -6.19
CA ALA A 124 -12.79 -10.93 -5.97
C ALA A 124 -12.91 -12.46 -6.22
N ALA A 125 -13.73 -13.14 -5.44
CA ALA A 125 -13.91 -14.58 -5.55
C ALA A 125 -15.37 -14.99 -5.32
N ILE A 126 -15.76 -16.11 -5.94
CA ILE A 126 -17.05 -16.75 -5.70
C ILE A 126 -16.92 -17.69 -4.51
N VAL A 127 -17.72 -17.50 -3.48
CA VAL A 127 -17.73 -18.39 -2.31
C VAL A 127 -18.21 -19.78 -2.68
N LYS A 128 -17.62 -20.80 -2.09
CA LYS A 128 -18.06 -22.19 -2.29
C LYS A 128 -19.53 -22.35 -1.86
N GLY A 129 -20.35 -22.89 -2.74
CA GLY A 129 -21.79 -23.07 -2.48
C GLY A 129 -22.64 -21.83 -2.73
N ALA A 130 -22.14 -20.84 -3.46
CA ALA A 130 -22.93 -19.67 -3.87
C ALA A 130 -24.25 -20.10 -4.53
N ALA A 131 -25.37 -19.61 -4.01
CA ALA A 131 -26.71 -20.00 -4.47
C ALA A 131 -27.01 -19.53 -5.90
N ASN A 132 -26.34 -18.48 -6.37
CA ASN A 132 -26.55 -17.88 -7.69
C ASN A 132 -25.22 -17.78 -8.46
N LEU A 133 -24.66 -18.95 -8.77
CA LEU A 133 -23.33 -19.09 -9.38
C LEU A 133 -23.25 -18.37 -10.73
N GLU A 134 -24.28 -18.48 -11.57
CA GLU A 134 -24.30 -17.86 -12.90
C GLU A 134 -24.21 -16.33 -12.82
N ASN A 135 -24.98 -15.69 -11.95
CA ASN A 135 -24.91 -14.24 -11.77
C ASN A 135 -23.61 -13.80 -11.07
N ALA A 136 -23.10 -14.60 -10.15
CA ALA A 136 -21.80 -14.34 -9.54
C ALA A 136 -20.68 -14.35 -10.59
N GLN A 137 -20.71 -15.33 -11.53
CA GLN A 137 -19.74 -15.38 -12.62
C GLN A 137 -19.88 -14.15 -13.54
N ARG A 138 -21.10 -13.81 -13.96
CA ARG A 138 -21.35 -12.61 -14.78
C ARG A 138 -20.85 -11.33 -14.11
N PHE A 139 -20.97 -11.24 -12.77
CA PHE A 139 -20.46 -10.11 -12.03
C PHE A 139 -18.92 -10.07 -12.02
N LEU A 140 -18.25 -11.22 -11.83
CA LEU A 140 -16.79 -11.28 -11.95
C LEU A 140 -16.32 -10.88 -13.35
N ASP A 141 -17.00 -11.37 -14.40
CA ASP A 141 -16.68 -11.01 -15.78
C ASP A 141 -16.86 -9.50 -16.02
N PHE A 142 -17.88 -8.90 -15.41
CA PHE A 142 -18.07 -7.45 -15.44
C PHE A 142 -16.91 -6.71 -14.75
N LEU A 143 -16.46 -7.15 -13.57
CA LEU A 143 -15.38 -6.50 -12.82
C LEU A 143 -14.06 -6.38 -13.60
N VAL A 144 -13.78 -7.32 -14.51
CA VAL A 144 -12.60 -7.27 -15.38
C VAL A 144 -12.86 -6.65 -16.75
N SER A 145 -14.05 -6.11 -17.01
CA SER A 145 -14.38 -5.41 -18.25
C SER A 145 -13.76 -3.99 -18.29
N GLU A 146 -13.60 -3.44 -19.49
CA GLU A 146 -13.13 -2.05 -19.65
C GLU A 146 -14.00 -1.05 -18.87
N GLN A 147 -15.31 -1.23 -18.91
CA GLN A 147 -16.24 -0.35 -18.19
C GLN A 147 -16.00 -0.35 -16.69
N ALA A 148 -15.85 -1.52 -16.08
CA ALA A 148 -15.60 -1.61 -14.64
C ALA A 148 -14.20 -1.11 -14.28
N GLN A 149 -13.19 -1.43 -15.09
CA GLN A 149 -11.82 -0.96 -14.89
C GLN A 149 -11.71 0.57 -15.01
N GLN A 150 -12.49 1.19 -15.90
CA GLN A 150 -12.60 2.64 -15.98
C GLN A 150 -13.26 3.23 -14.73
N LEU A 151 -14.32 2.61 -14.21
CA LEU A 151 -14.96 3.04 -12.95
C LEU A 151 -14.01 2.95 -11.75
N PHE A 152 -13.22 1.88 -11.62
CA PHE A 152 -12.22 1.76 -10.56
C PHE A 152 -11.16 2.85 -10.67
N ALA A 153 -10.67 3.12 -11.87
CA ALA A 153 -9.70 4.20 -12.08
C ALA A 153 -10.30 5.59 -11.74
N GLU A 154 -11.50 5.90 -12.22
CA GLU A 154 -12.12 7.22 -12.07
C GLU A 154 -12.63 7.51 -10.65
N LEU A 155 -13.18 6.50 -9.96
CA LEU A 155 -13.85 6.68 -8.68
C LEU A 155 -12.96 6.35 -7.48
N ASN A 156 -11.98 5.45 -7.66
CA ASN A 156 -11.13 4.97 -6.58
C ASN A 156 -9.63 5.16 -6.86
N PHE A 157 -9.25 5.77 -8.00
CA PHE A 157 -7.85 6.05 -8.35
C PHE A 157 -6.95 4.81 -8.41
N GLU A 158 -7.54 3.64 -8.66
CA GLU A 158 -6.80 2.39 -8.82
C GLU A 158 -6.11 2.32 -10.19
N TYR A 159 -5.00 1.59 -10.26
CA TYR A 159 -4.38 1.27 -11.54
C TYR A 159 -5.23 0.24 -12.28
N PRO A 160 -5.69 0.53 -13.52
CA PRO A 160 -6.47 -0.43 -14.26
C PRO A 160 -5.62 -1.66 -14.65
N LEU A 161 -6.24 -2.83 -14.65
CA LEU A 161 -5.61 -4.08 -15.09
C LEU A 161 -5.48 -4.15 -16.60
N LEU A 162 -6.38 -3.49 -17.34
CA LEU A 162 -6.42 -3.52 -18.78
C LEU A 162 -5.57 -2.38 -19.38
N PRO A 163 -4.62 -2.69 -20.28
CA PRO A 163 -3.81 -1.66 -20.94
C PRO A 163 -4.61 -0.67 -21.80
N SER A 164 -5.82 -1.04 -22.21
CA SER A 164 -6.74 -0.18 -22.97
C SER A 164 -7.38 0.92 -22.10
N VAL A 165 -7.40 0.75 -20.78
CA VAL A 165 -7.96 1.72 -19.84
C VAL A 165 -6.84 2.66 -19.36
N PRO A 166 -6.94 3.98 -19.60
CA PRO A 166 -5.88 4.90 -19.23
C PRO A 166 -5.82 5.12 -17.72
N ILE A 167 -4.60 5.25 -17.19
CA ILE A 167 -4.36 5.78 -15.84
C ILE A 167 -4.74 7.27 -15.85
N LEU A 168 -5.46 7.72 -14.80
CA LEU A 168 -5.84 9.12 -14.66
C LEU A 168 -4.61 10.06 -14.73
N PRO A 169 -4.74 11.25 -15.32
CA PRO A 169 -3.63 12.20 -15.44
C PRO A 169 -2.96 12.51 -14.10
N GLU A 170 -3.75 12.83 -13.07
CA GLU A 170 -3.22 13.13 -11.72
C GLU A 170 -2.48 11.96 -11.06
N VAL A 171 -2.89 10.72 -11.35
CA VAL A 171 -2.21 9.51 -10.87
C VAL A 171 -0.91 9.30 -11.64
N ARG A 172 -0.94 9.58 -12.94
CA ARG A 172 0.24 9.45 -13.83
C ARG A 172 1.33 10.45 -13.47
N GLU A 173 0.97 11.67 -13.05
CA GLU A 173 1.93 12.71 -12.66
C GLU A 173 2.80 12.31 -11.48
N ASP A 174 2.28 11.52 -10.55
CA ASP A 174 3.01 11.04 -9.38
C ASP A 174 3.87 9.78 -9.67
N LEU A 175 3.65 9.10 -10.80
CA LEU A 175 4.43 7.91 -11.16
C LEU A 175 5.84 8.30 -11.63
N PRO A 176 6.83 7.41 -11.43
CA PRO A 176 8.16 7.60 -12.01
C PRO A 176 8.13 7.74 -13.54
N THR A 177 9.22 8.25 -14.11
CA THR A 177 9.40 8.31 -15.57
C THR A 177 9.18 6.93 -16.20
N GLY A 178 8.30 6.87 -17.20
CA GLY A 178 7.85 5.60 -17.78
C GLY A 178 6.53 5.08 -17.23
N GLY A 179 5.87 5.86 -16.35
CA GLY A 179 4.58 5.51 -15.77
C GLY A 179 4.64 4.26 -14.89
N LEU A 180 3.59 3.45 -14.87
CA LEU A 180 3.55 2.22 -14.10
C LEU A 180 4.63 1.21 -14.54
N GLY A 181 4.98 1.17 -15.82
CA GLY A 181 6.08 0.35 -16.34
C GLY A 181 7.46 0.83 -15.91
N GLY A 182 7.61 2.09 -15.50
CA GLY A 182 8.84 2.66 -14.95
C GLY A 182 8.97 2.47 -13.43
N LEU A 183 7.88 2.06 -12.76
CA LEU A 183 7.88 1.77 -11.32
C LEU A 183 8.62 0.45 -11.07
N LYS A 184 9.71 0.50 -10.29
CA LYS A 184 10.38 -0.70 -9.83
C LYS A 184 9.51 -1.43 -8.82
N GLN A 185 9.16 -2.65 -9.15
CA GLN A 185 8.25 -3.49 -8.37
C GLN A 185 8.98 -4.65 -7.72
N LEU A 186 8.54 -5.05 -6.52
CA LEU A 186 8.93 -6.34 -5.94
C LEU A 186 8.37 -7.46 -6.82
N PRO A 187 9.19 -8.46 -7.19
CA PRO A 187 8.76 -9.59 -8.04
C PRO A 187 7.98 -10.64 -7.22
N ILE A 188 6.90 -10.20 -6.58
CA ILE A 188 6.07 -11.03 -5.69
C ILE A 188 4.63 -11.03 -6.23
N SER A 189 4.06 -12.20 -6.42
CA SER A 189 2.69 -12.33 -6.88
C SER A 189 1.67 -12.23 -5.73
N PRO A 190 0.41 -11.81 -6.00
CA PRO A 190 -0.66 -11.86 -5.01
C PRO A 190 -0.89 -13.26 -4.42
N ALA A 191 -0.65 -14.31 -5.22
CA ALA A 191 -0.77 -15.71 -4.76
C ALA A 191 0.31 -16.05 -3.73
N ASP A 192 1.51 -15.52 -3.86
CA ASP A 192 2.59 -15.73 -2.90
C ASP A 192 2.31 -14.98 -1.61
N LEU A 193 1.80 -13.74 -1.68
CA LEU A 193 1.35 -13.00 -0.50
C LEU A 193 0.26 -13.76 0.28
N GLY A 194 -0.70 -14.35 -0.44
CA GLY A 194 -1.79 -15.13 0.17
C GLY A 194 -1.29 -16.38 0.91
N LYS A 195 -0.27 -17.06 0.40
CA LYS A 195 0.36 -18.20 1.08
C LYS A 195 1.07 -17.83 2.37
N GLU A 196 1.63 -16.62 2.42
CA GLU A 196 2.40 -16.13 3.56
C GLU A 196 1.54 -15.47 4.66
N LEU A 197 0.24 -15.33 4.44
CA LEU A 197 -0.65 -14.58 5.34
C LEU A 197 -0.59 -15.08 6.79
N GLU A 198 -0.75 -16.40 6.99
CA GLU A 198 -0.78 -17.00 8.33
C GLU A 198 0.56 -16.83 9.07
N GLU A 199 1.67 -17.11 8.41
CA GLU A 199 3.00 -16.97 9.00
C GLU A 199 3.36 -15.49 9.23
N THR A 200 2.88 -14.59 8.37
CA THR A 200 3.05 -13.15 8.60
C THR A 200 2.28 -12.67 9.83
N GLN A 201 1.05 -13.15 10.01
CA GLN A 201 0.27 -12.82 11.20
C GLN A 201 0.93 -13.33 12.48
N LYS A 202 1.47 -14.57 12.48
CA LYS A 202 2.24 -15.11 13.61
C LYS A 202 3.46 -14.23 13.95
N LEU A 203 4.21 -13.81 12.93
CA LEU A 203 5.35 -12.90 13.13
C LEU A 203 4.91 -11.56 13.74
N LEU A 204 3.81 -11.00 13.27
CA LEU A 204 3.27 -9.74 13.78
C LEU A 204 2.78 -9.87 15.23
N GLU A 205 2.17 -11.01 15.60
CA GLU A 205 1.83 -11.33 16.99
C GLU A 205 3.09 -11.41 17.86
N GLU A 206 4.10 -12.13 17.40
CA GLU A 206 5.36 -12.31 18.12
C GLU A 206 6.08 -11.00 18.42
N VAL A 207 6.07 -10.07 17.47
CA VAL A 207 6.65 -8.73 17.67
C VAL A 207 5.68 -7.74 18.36
N GLY A 208 4.46 -8.18 18.71
CA GLY A 208 3.47 -7.39 19.43
C GLY A 208 2.93 -6.22 18.63
N TRP A 209 2.50 -6.47 17.40
CA TRP A 209 1.97 -5.46 16.47
C TRP A 209 0.43 -5.36 16.48
N PHE A 210 -0.26 -6.07 17.36
CA PHE A 210 -1.71 -6.02 17.56
C PHE A 210 -2.12 -4.97 18.59
#